data_9b6af32db1a5753aa803ba8adf7dd6fd
#
_entry.id   9b6af32db1a5753aa803ba8adf7dd6fd
#
_cell.length_a   1.000
_cell.length_b   1.000
_cell.length_c   1.000
_cell.angle_alpha   90.00
_cell.angle_beta   90.00
_cell.angle_gamma   90.00
#
_symmetry.space_group_name_H-M   'P 1'
#
loop_
_entity.id
_entity.type
_entity.pdbx_description
1 polymer ?
#
loop_
_entity_poly.entity_id
_entity_poly.type
_entity_poly.pdbx_seq_one_letter_code
_entity_poly.pdbx_strand_id
1 'polypeptide(L)'
;MSEIEEIKKNAEFLMENLPGKDLPGSAKISVRYRNLVNFAKCFGITDPKYVGPEEEGIVACHAYANAYTIKSLYTLAPGAKLVQDGEERMLIKNPRMILHAGNKYNWEGCVDVKPGDKLTGTAKWGKVWLVESNMMLFAELITTVKNQNDELVCNVIVTAGIRKGGY
;
A
#
# COMPACT_ATOMS: atom_id res chain seq x y z
N MET A 1 15.69 -3.84 31.31
CA MET A 1 15.13 -2.91 30.31
C MET A 1 13.62 -3.00 30.42
N SER A 2 12.91 -1.89 30.51
CA SER A 2 11.44 -1.93 30.53
C SER A 2 10.91 -2.29 29.13
N GLU A 3 9.70 -2.82 29.05
CA GLU A 3 9.03 -3.14 27.77
C GLU A 3 8.99 -1.91 26.84
N ILE A 4 8.78 -0.72 27.40
CA ILE A 4 8.73 0.54 26.62
C ILE A 4 10.10 0.89 26.04
N GLU A 5 11.18 0.71 26.79
CA GLU A 5 12.54 0.96 26.30
C GLU A 5 12.91 0.01 25.16
N GLU A 6 12.52 -1.26 25.26
CA GLU A 6 12.73 -2.23 24.19
C GLU A 6 11.99 -1.84 22.91
N ILE A 7 10.71 -1.44 23.02
CA ILE A 7 9.90 -0.98 21.90
C ILE A 7 10.50 0.27 21.24
N LYS A 8 10.95 1.25 22.05
CA LYS A 8 11.63 2.45 21.53
C LYS A 8 12.88 2.11 20.75
N LYS A 9 13.74 1.26 21.33
CA LYS A 9 14.98 0.80 20.68
C LYS A 9 14.70 0.10 19.35
N ASN A 10 13.63 -0.73 19.28
CA ASN A 10 13.22 -1.36 18.04
C ASN A 10 12.71 -0.34 17.02
N ALA A 11 11.90 0.64 17.44
CA ALA A 11 11.42 1.70 16.57
C ALA A 11 12.57 2.54 15.98
N GLU A 12 13.54 2.93 16.81
CA GLU A 12 14.75 3.66 16.38
C GLU A 12 15.49 2.88 15.31
N PHE A 13 15.74 1.58 15.54
CA PHE A 13 16.36 0.72 14.55
C PHE A 13 15.59 0.69 13.22
N LEU A 14 14.26 0.59 13.27
CA LEU A 14 13.42 0.57 12.07
C LEU A 14 13.43 1.93 11.33
N MET A 15 13.40 3.03 12.06
CA MET A 15 13.50 4.38 11.50
C MET A 15 14.82 4.63 10.77
N GLU A 16 15.92 4.05 11.25
CA GLU A 16 17.25 4.19 10.64
C GLU A 16 17.42 3.27 9.43
N ASN A 17 16.86 2.07 9.47
CA ASN A 17 17.25 1.00 8.55
C ASN A 17 16.21 0.67 7.47
N LEU A 18 14.95 1.09 7.60
CA LEU A 18 13.92 0.83 6.58
C LEU A 18 13.91 1.81 5.41
N PRO A 19 14.02 3.14 5.62
CA PRO A 19 13.83 4.09 4.53
C PRO A 19 14.68 3.77 3.29
N GLY A 20 14.04 3.79 2.12
CA GLY A 20 14.66 3.52 0.83
C GLY A 20 14.82 2.04 0.46
N LYS A 21 14.60 1.10 1.38
CA LYS A 21 14.69 -0.33 1.06
C LYS A 21 13.46 -0.81 0.28
N ASP A 22 13.70 -1.63 -0.72
CA ASP A 22 12.62 -2.27 -1.48
C ASP A 22 11.90 -3.34 -0.64
N LEU A 23 10.58 -3.45 -0.84
CA LEU A 23 9.82 -4.56 -0.33
C LEU A 23 9.92 -5.75 -1.30
N PRO A 24 10.12 -6.96 -0.80
CA PRO A 24 10.26 -8.13 -1.65
C PRO A 24 8.93 -8.48 -2.34
N GLY A 25 9.00 -8.89 -3.60
CA GLY A 25 7.87 -9.38 -4.36
C GLY A 25 7.01 -8.30 -5.00
N SER A 26 5.80 -8.69 -5.37
CA SER A 26 4.81 -7.82 -6.01
C SER A 26 3.38 -8.22 -5.65
N ALA A 27 2.51 -7.22 -5.54
CA ALA A 27 1.07 -7.44 -5.39
C ALA A 27 0.41 -7.50 -6.77
N LYS A 28 -0.30 -8.60 -7.07
CA LYS A 28 -0.98 -8.79 -8.36
C LYS A 28 -2.50 -8.66 -8.19
N ILE A 29 -3.13 -7.90 -9.05
CA ILE A 29 -4.57 -7.61 -9.02
C ILE A 29 -5.14 -7.73 -10.44
N SER A 30 -6.22 -8.50 -10.59
CA SER A 30 -7.00 -8.54 -11.83
C SER A 30 -8.20 -7.62 -11.71
N VAL A 31 -8.34 -6.72 -12.66
CA VAL A 31 -9.44 -5.77 -12.72
C VAL A 31 -10.62 -6.38 -13.45
N ARG A 32 -11.77 -6.45 -12.79
CA ARG A 32 -13.00 -6.99 -13.36
C ARG A 32 -14.02 -5.88 -13.57
N TYR A 33 -14.69 -5.85 -14.73
CA TYR A 33 -15.76 -4.91 -15.04
C TYR A 33 -16.73 -4.73 -13.87
N ARG A 34 -17.33 -5.84 -13.39
CA ARG A 34 -18.28 -5.78 -12.28
C ARG A 34 -17.75 -5.07 -11.03
N ASN A 35 -16.46 -5.23 -10.74
CA ASN A 35 -15.86 -4.61 -9.55
C ASN A 35 -15.73 -3.09 -9.74
N LEU A 36 -15.38 -2.61 -10.94
CA LEU A 36 -15.30 -1.19 -11.24
C LEU A 36 -16.67 -0.53 -11.11
N VAL A 37 -17.68 -1.11 -11.79
CA VAL A 37 -19.05 -0.58 -11.78
C VAL A 37 -19.64 -0.57 -10.37
N ASN A 38 -19.52 -1.69 -9.63
CA ASN A 38 -20.07 -1.75 -8.28
C ASN A 38 -19.38 -0.76 -7.35
N PHE A 39 -18.07 -0.60 -7.46
CA PHE A 39 -17.32 0.37 -6.66
C PHE A 39 -17.79 1.80 -6.96
N ALA A 40 -17.88 2.19 -8.23
CA ALA A 40 -18.36 3.51 -8.62
C ALA A 40 -19.80 3.77 -8.10
N LYS A 41 -20.69 2.80 -8.23
CA LYS A 41 -22.08 2.90 -7.73
C LYS A 41 -22.16 3.06 -6.21
N CYS A 42 -21.24 2.47 -5.43
CA CYS A 42 -21.21 2.67 -3.98
C CYS A 42 -20.97 4.13 -3.57
N PHE A 43 -20.37 4.93 -4.44
CA PHE A 43 -20.17 6.38 -4.26
C PHE A 43 -21.22 7.23 -4.94
N GLY A 44 -22.31 6.62 -5.47
CA GLY A 44 -23.37 7.33 -6.17
C GLY A 44 -22.96 7.87 -7.55
N ILE A 45 -21.86 7.36 -8.13
CA ILE A 45 -21.42 7.77 -9.47
C ILE A 45 -22.37 7.16 -10.51
N THR A 46 -22.90 8.02 -11.40
CA THR A 46 -23.83 7.66 -12.47
C THR A 46 -23.29 7.96 -13.87
N ASP A 47 -22.10 8.55 -13.96
CA ASP A 47 -21.46 8.87 -15.24
C ASP A 47 -21.16 7.58 -16.04
N PRO A 48 -21.67 7.45 -17.28
CA PRO A 48 -21.46 6.30 -18.15
C PRO A 48 -19.98 5.92 -18.34
N LYS A 49 -19.06 6.88 -18.26
CA LYS A 49 -17.61 6.62 -18.29
C LYS A 49 -17.16 5.57 -17.25
N TYR A 50 -17.87 5.48 -16.11
CA TYR A 50 -17.50 4.61 -14.98
C TYR A 50 -18.49 3.46 -14.72
N VAL A 51 -19.73 3.60 -15.18
CA VAL A 51 -20.81 2.64 -14.87
C VAL A 51 -21.59 2.18 -16.10
N GLY A 52 -21.19 2.60 -17.30
CA GLY A 52 -21.77 2.19 -18.57
C GLY A 52 -21.47 0.73 -18.94
N PRO A 53 -21.95 0.27 -20.09
CA PRO A 53 -21.66 -1.05 -20.63
C PRO A 53 -20.17 -1.26 -20.87
N GLU A 54 -19.70 -2.51 -20.71
CA GLU A 54 -18.27 -2.84 -20.85
C GLU A 54 -17.76 -2.56 -22.27
N GLU A 55 -18.58 -2.81 -23.27
CA GLU A 55 -18.29 -2.59 -24.69
C GLU A 55 -18.11 -1.11 -25.07
N GLU A 56 -18.59 -0.19 -24.26
CA GLU A 56 -18.38 1.26 -24.45
C GLU A 56 -17.05 1.75 -23.89
N GLY A 57 -16.23 0.85 -23.30
CA GLY A 57 -14.87 1.15 -22.88
C GLY A 57 -14.78 1.94 -21.58
N ILE A 58 -15.50 1.53 -20.54
CA ILE A 58 -15.47 2.16 -19.23
C ILE A 58 -14.04 2.11 -18.60
N VAL A 59 -13.79 3.04 -17.68
CA VAL A 59 -12.56 3.09 -16.89
C VAL A 59 -12.89 3.11 -15.40
N ALA A 60 -11.90 2.81 -14.57
CA ALA A 60 -12.02 2.93 -13.12
C ALA A 60 -12.17 4.40 -12.72
N CYS A 61 -13.06 4.71 -11.79
CA CYS A 61 -13.00 6.00 -11.10
C CYS A 61 -11.74 6.07 -10.24
N HIS A 62 -11.16 7.25 -10.05
CA HIS A 62 -9.89 7.42 -9.32
C HIS A 62 -9.92 6.82 -7.90
N ALA A 63 -11.05 6.88 -7.21
CA ALA A 63 -11.21 6.31 -5.88
C ALA A 63 -10.99 4.78 -5.86
N TYR A 64 -11.17 4.08 -6.98
CA TYR A 64 -10.90 2.65 -7.11
C TYR A 64 -9.43 2.29 -6.85
N ALA A 65 -8.53 3.26 -7.00
CA ALA A 65 -7.12 3.08 -6.67
C ALA A 65 -6.91 2.57 -5.23
N ASN A 66 -7.78 2.96 -4.31
CA ASN A 66 -7.72 2.48 -2.94
C ASN A 66 -7.83 0.95 -2.84
N ALA A 67 -8.63 0.31 -3.70
CA ALA A 67 -8.83 -1.14 -3.68
C ALA A 67 -7.55 -1.93 -4.01
N TYR A 68 -6.72 -1.44 -4.94
CA TYR A 68 -5.49 -2.13 -5.31
C TYR A 68 -4.26 -1.67 -4.51
N THR A 69 -4.22 -0.43 -4.02
CA THR A 69 -3.10 0.07 -3.22
C THR A 69 -3.12 -0.47 -1.79
N ILE A 70 -4.30 -0.61 -1.16
CA ILE A 70 -4.45 -1.30 0.13
C ILE A 70 -4.00 -2.76 0.02
N LYS A 71 -4.32 -3.43 -1.08
CA LYS A 71 -3.86 -4.80 -1.29
C LYS A 71 -2.33 -4.88 -1.31
N SER A 72 -1.66 -3.91 -1.92
CA SER A 72 -0.19 -3.83 -1.90
C SER A 72 0.34 -3.72 -0.47
N LEU A 73 -0.25 -2.84 0.36
CA LEU A 73 0.12 -2.71 1.77
C LEU A 73 0.06 -4.05 2.51
N TYR A 74 -1.08 -4.72 2.49
CA TYR A 74 -1.29 -5.95 3.25
C TYR A 74 -0.61 -7.19 2.65
N THR A 75 -0.17 -7.13 1.40
CA THR A 75 0.57 -8.23 0.76
C THR A 75 2.08 -8.09 0.95
N LEU A 76 2.61 -6.88 0.83
CA LEU A 76 4.05 -6.64 0.79
C LEU A 76 4.64 -6.34 2.18
N ALA A 77 3.97 -5.50 2.97
CA ALA A 77 4.52 -5.06 4.24
C ALA A 77 4.79 -6.18 5.27
N PRO A 78 3.92 -7.21 5.43
CA PRO A 78 4.16 -8.29 6.38
C PRO A 78 5.37 -9.18 6.06
N GLY A 79 5.80 -9.22 4.79
CA GLY A 79 6.95 -10.00 4.34
C GLY A 79 8.29 -9.26 4.47
N ALA A 80 8.27 -8.01 4.89
CA ALA A 80 9.47 -7.21 4.98
C ALA A 80 10.36 -7.69 6.12
N LYS A 81 11.60 -8.03 5.77
CA LYS A 81 12.63 -8.51 6.70
C LYS A 81 13.84 -7.60 6.64
N LEU A 82 14.46 -7.41 7.78
CA LEU A 82 15.74 -6.72 7.94
C LEU A 82 16.74 -7.67 8.59
N VAL A 83 17.99 -7.61 8.16
CA VAL A 83 19.08 -8.33 8.82
C VAL A 83 19.87 -7.33 9.66
N GLN A 84 20.00 -7.60 10.95
CA GLN A 84 20.84 -6.85 11.88
C GLN A 84 21.75 -7.84 12.62
N ASP A 85 23.05 -7.60 12.59
CA ASP A 85 24.06 -8.42 13.28
C ASP A 85 23.96 -9.93 12.95
N GLY A 86 23.57 -10.25 11.69
CA GLY A 86 23.36 -11.61 11.22
C GLY A 86 22.00 -12.23 11.60
N GLU A 87 21.19 -11.54 12.40
CA GLU A 87 19.83 -11.97 12.74
C GLU A 87 18.77 -11.31 11.86
N GLU A 88 17.83 -12.12 11.40
CA GLU A 88 16.69 -11.66 10.61
C GLU A 88 15.59 -11.10 11.53
N ARG A 89 15.18 -9.87 11.29
CA ARG A 89 14.07 -9.23 12.02
C ARG A 89 12.92 -8.92 11.07
N MET A 90 11.71 -9.22 11.50
CA MET A 90 10.50 -8.81 10.81
C MET A 90 10.10 -7.42 11.29
N LEU A 91 9.83 -6.49 10.34
CA LEU A 91 9.24 -5.20 10.68
C LEU A 91 7.89 -5.39 11.37
N ILE A 92 7.05 -6.26 10.83
CA ILE A 92 5.69 -6.47 11.33
C ILE A 92 5.62 -7.85 11.98
N LYS A 93 5.70 -7.87 13.30
CA LYS A 93 5.54 -9.09 14.10
C LYS A 93 4.10 -9.57 14.12
N ASN A 94 3.13 -8.64 14.09
CA ASN A 94 1.71 -8.95 14.11
C ASN A 94 0.95 -8.12 13.05
N PRO A 95 0.58 -8.70 11.89
CA PRO A 95 -0.15 -8.01 10.83
C PRO A 95 -1.51 -7.44 11.27
N ARG A 96 -2.13 -7.98 12.31
CA ARG A 96 -3.40 -7.47 12.85
C ARG A 96 -3.27 -6.11 13.53
N MET A 97 -2.05 -5.70 13.84
CA MET A 97 -1.73 -4.41 14.45
C MET A 97 -1.50 -3.30 13.42
N ILE A 98 -1.55 -3.62 12.12
CA ILE A 98 -1.43 -2.64 11.04
C ILE A 98 -2.75 -1.90 10.86
N LEU A 99 -2.66 -0.58 10.76
CA LEU A 99 -3.75 0.31 10.39
C LEU A 99 -3.39 1.01 9.08
N HIS A 100 -4.31 1.05 8.13
CA HIS A 100 -4.19 1.94 6.98
C HIS A 100 -4.50 3.37 7.45
N ALA A 101 -3.53 4.28 7.37
CA ALA A 101 -3.65 5.63 7.90
C ALA A 101 -3.92 6.68 6.80
N GLY A 102 -3.57 6.40 5.55
CA GLY A 102 -3.86 7.30 4.44
C GLY A 102 -3.14 6.95 3.16
N ASN A 103 -3.53 7.66 2.08
CA ASN A 103 -2.92 7.58 0.77
C ASN A 103 -2.67 8.99 0.23
N LYS A 104 -1.52 9.17 -0.43
CA LYS A 104 -1.23 10.35 -1.25
C LYS A 104 -0.94 9.89 -2.67
N TYR A 105 -1.88 10.13 -3.58
CA TYR A 105 -1.78 9.72 -4.98
C TYR A 105 -1.07 10.76 -5.84
N ASN A 106 -0.30 10.28 -6.82
CA ASN A 106 0.21 11.06 -7.94
C ASN A 106 -0.23 10.37 -9.24
N TRP A 107 -0.94 11.10 -10.09
CA TRP A 107 -1.52 10.63 -11.34
C TRP A 107 -0.73 11.10 -12.57
N GLU A 108 0.35 11.83 -12.39
CA GLU A 108 1.15 12.34 -13.49
C GLU A 108 1.72 11.20 -14.33
N GLY A 109 1.46 11.23 -15.64
CA GLY A 109 1.89 10.20 -16.59
C GLY A 109 1.17 8.86 -16.47
N CYS A 110 0.09 8.76 -15.66
CA CYS A 110 -0.66 7.53 -15.48
C CYS A 110 -1.71 7.32 -16.59
N VAL A 111 -1.92 6.04 -16.94
CA VAL A 111 -3.02 5.62 -17.83
C VAL A 111 -4.24 5.21 -17.03
N ASP A 112 -5.43 5.30 -17.65
CA ASP A 112 -6.68 4.83 -17.04
C ASP A 112 -6.67 3.30 -16.86
N VAL A 113 -7.21 2.85 -15.73
CA VAL A 113 -7.45 1.42 -15.45
C VAL A 113 -8.73 0.97 -16.12
N LYS A 114 -8.67 -0.16 -16.84
CA LYS A 114 -9.78 -0.71 -17.62
C LYS A 114 -10.16 -2.12 -17.16
N PRO A 115 -11.38 -2.59 -17.47
CA PRO A 115 -11.72 -4.00 -17.33
C PRO A 115 -10.73 -4.90 -18.05
N GLY A 116 -10.35 -6.00 -17.42
CA GLY A 116 -9.36 -6.95 -17.95
C GLY A 116 -7.91 -6.66 -17.60
N ASP A 117 -7.59 -5.47 -17.09
CA ASP A 117 -6.22 -5.14 -16.69
C ASP A 117 -5.69 -6.08 -15.61
N LYS A 118 -4.40 -6.39 -15.73
CA LYS A 118 -3.63 -7.12 -14.73
C LYS A 118 -2.60 -6.17 -14.13
N LEU A 119 -2.91 -5.66 -12.95
CA LEU A 119 -2.07 -4.70 -12.27
C LEU A 119 -1.00 -5.40 -11.43
N THR A 120 0.20 -4.83 -11.42
CA THR A 120 1.32 -5.27 -10.60
C THR A 120 1.81 -4.08 -9.78
N GLY A 121 1.73 -4.21 -8.46
CA GLY A 121 2.22 -3.22 -7.52
C GLY A 121 3.56 -3.65 -6.91
N THR A 122 4.55 -2.77 -6.94
CA THR A 122 5.82 -2.91 -6.21
C THR A 122 5.97 -1.74 -5.26
N ALA A 123 6.71 -1.92 -4.18
CA ALA A 123 6.86 -0.86 -3.20
C ALA A 123 8.26 -0.81 -2.59
N LYS A 124 8.62 0.37 -2.10
CA LYS A 124 9.79 0.59 -1.24
C LYS A 124 9.37 1.38 0.00
N TRP A 125 10.14 1.23 1.07
CA TRP A 125 9.92 1.99 2.29
C TRP A 125 10.26 3.46 2.08
N GLY A 126 9.33 4.34 2.45
CA GLY A 126 9.55 5.78 2.56
C GLY A 126 9.93 6.18 3.98
N LYS A 127 9.36 7.29 4.47
CA LYS A 127 9.59 7.77 5.83
C LYS A 127 9.05 6.79 6.87
N VAL A 128 9.79 6.62 7.96
CA VAL A 128 9.35 5.88 9.15
C VAL A 128 9.51 6.78 10.36
N TRP A 129 8.50 6.85 11.24
CA TRP A 129 8.54 7.69 12.43
C TRP A 129 7.70 7.13 13.57
N LEU A 130 8.10 7.40 14.81
CA LEU A 130 7.41 6.99 16.03
C LEU A 130 6.60 8.16 16.59
N VAL A 131 5.34 7.90 16.97
CA VAL A 131 4.54 8.78 17.82
C VAL A 131 4.63 8.26 19.25
N GLU A 132 5.46 8.89 20.07
CA GLU A 132 5.82 8.39 21.40
C GLU A 132 4.64 8.36 22.38
N SER A 133 3.66 9.28 22.25
CA SER A 133 2.53 9.38 23.18
C SER A 133 1.68 8.10 23.26
N ASN A 134 1.63 7.34 22.18
CA ASN A 134 0.87 6.09 22.09
C ASN A 134 1.71 4.92 21.55
N MET A 135 3.00 5.14 21.36
CA MET A 135 3.94 4.13 20.82
C MET A 135 3.45 3.55 19.49
N MET A 136 2.90 4.40 18.62
CA MET A 136 2.50 4.01 17.27
C MET A 136 3.63 4.32 16.29
N LEU A 137 4.13 3.30 15.61
CA LEU A 137 5.11 3.43 14.54
C LEU A 137 4.37 3.66 13.21
N PHE A 138 4.68 4.75 12.53
CA PHE A 138 4.19 4.99 11.19
C PHE A 138 5.26 4.68 10.15
N ALA A 139 4.83 4.14 9.03
CA ALA A 139 5.71 3.86 7.89
C ALA A 139 5.00 4.18 6.58
N GLU A 140 5.71 4.78 5.65
CA GLU A 140 5.25 5.02 4.30
C GLU A 140 5.72 3.89 3.38
N LEU A 141 4.81 3.42 2.51
CA LEU A 141 5.13 2.59 1.37
C LEU A 141 4.97 3.43 0.10
N ILE A 142 6.08 3.69 -0.58
CA ILE A 142 6.09 4.34 -1.88
C ILE A 142 5.83 3.25 -2.91
N THR A 143 4.58 3.17 -3.37
CA THR A 143 4.08 2.10 -4.24
C THR A 143 3.93 2.60 -5.67
N THR A 144 4.45 1.85 -6.62
CA THR A 144 4.25 2.04 -8.06
C THR A 144 3.40 0.89 -8.58
N VAL A 145 2.33 1.21 -9.30
CA VAL A 145 1.44 0.23 -9.91
C VAL A 145 1.49 0.37 -11.41
N LYS A 146 1.72 -0.73 -12.12
CA LYS A 146 1.74 -0.84 -13.57
C LYS A 146 0.73 -1.87 -14.07
N ASN A 147 0.28 -1.72 -15.30
CA ASN A 147 -0.56 -2.71 -15.97
C ASN A 147 0.30 -3.79 -16.69
N GLN A 148 -0.34 -4.69 -17.41
CA GLN A 148 0.30 -5.78 -18.16
C GLN A 148 1.21 -5.32 -19.30
N ASN A 149 1.06 -4.07 -19.76
CA ASN A 149 1.87 -3.47 -20.83
C ASN A 149 3.04 -2.64 -20.29
N ASP A 150 3.32 -2.75 -18.97
CA ASP A 150 4.30 -1.95 -18.25
C ASP A 150 3.98 -0.44 -18.19
N GLU A 151 2.74 -0.04 -18.52
CA GLU A 151 2.28 1.34 -18.43
C GLU A 151 2.00 1.72 -16.97
N LEU A 152 2.39 2.94 -16.59
CA LEU A 152 2.16 3.46 -15.25
C LEU A 152 0.67 3.71 -15.02
N VAL A 153 0.13 3.11 -13.98
CA VAL A 153 -1.28 3.24 -13.57
C VAL A 153 -1.42 4.18 -12.38
N CYS A 154 -0.50 4.10 -11.43
CA CYS A 154 -0.58 4.89 -10.21
C CYS A 154 0.76 4.92 -9.48
N ASN A 155 1.16 6.09 -9.00
CA ASN A 155 2.12 6.24 -7.93
C ASN A 155 1.40 6.69 -6.66
N VAL A 156 1.66 6.02 -5.55
CA VAL A 156 1.02 6.33 -4.28
C VAL A 156 1.97 6.17 -3.11
N ILE A 157 1.88 7.09 -2.15
CA ILE A 157 2.46 6.92 -0.83
C ILE A 157 1.33 6.41 0.07
N VAL A 158 1.42 5.15 0.48
CA VAL A 158 0.50 4.53 1.44
C VAL A 158 1.11 4.68 2.82
N THR A 159 0.40 5.31 3.75
CA THR A 159 0.84 5.43 5.15
C THR A 159 0.18 4.33 5.98
N ALA A 160 1.01 3.54 6.64
CA ALA A 160 0.58 2.54 7.62
C ALA A 160 0.93 2.99 9.03
N GLY A 161 0.03 2.79 9.98
CA GLY A 161 0.29 2.89 11.41
C GLY A 161 0.39 1.48 12.01
N ILE A 162 1.43 1.21 12.78
CA ILE A 162 1.63 -0.06 13.45
C ILE A 162 1.53 0.18 14.94
N ARG A 163 0.56 -0.46 15.58
CA ARG A 163 0.34 -0.31 17.04
C ARG A 163 1.48 -0.94 17.82
N LYS A 164 1.66 -0.47 19.06
CA LYS A 164 2.53 -1.10 20.06
C LYS A 164 2.34 -2.62 20.09
N GLY A 165 3.44 -3.37 20.03
CA GLY A 165 3.44 -4.85 19.95
C GLY A 165 3.23 -5.42 18.54
N GLY A 166 3.11 -4.58 17.52
CA GLY A 166 3.03 -5.00 16.12
C GLY A 166 4.37 -4.94 15.38
N TYR A 167 5.39 -4.33 16.00
CA TYR A 167 6.72 -4.12 15.44
C TYR A 167 7.82 -4.41 16.44
#